data_19d0652ae5efdb6ef4c58ce3ebb454fc
#
_entry.id   19d0652ae5efdb6ef4c58ce3ebb454fc
#
_cell.length_a   1.000
_cell.length_b   1.000
_cell.length_c   1.000
_cell.angle_alpha   90.00
_cell.angle_beta   90.00
_cell.angle_gamma   90.00
#
_symmetry.space_group_name_H-M   'P 1'
#
loop_
_entity.id
_entity.type
_entity.pdbx_description
1 polymer ?
#
loop_
_entity_poly.entity_id
_entity_poly.type
_entity_poly.pdbx_seq_one_letter_code
_entity_poly.pdbx_strand_id
1 'polypeptide(L)'
;MADFFLSRGAPMNRLVLSHIDRTIFDEGRLLKLADTGCVIEFDLFGMEQSYYPHSDIDMPNDAIRLRLLRKLIENGHLDQIVISHDICHRTRLTRYGGHGYQHIFRNVIPMMRRRGYSEAEIDTIMVETPKRLLTFV
;
A
#
# COMPACT_ATOMS: atom_id res chain seq x y z
N MET A 1 -9.73 0.28 -14.80
CA MET A 1 -10.55 0.86 -13.69
C MET A 1 -10.24 2.34 -13.49
N ALA A 2 -8.99 2.74 -13.26
CA ALA A 2 -8.64 4.17 -13.12
C ALA A 2 -9.13 5.03 -14.28
N ASP A 3 -8.89 4.63 -15.52
CA ASP A 3 -9.34 5.35 -16.73
C ASP A 3 -10.86 5.57 -16.78
N PHE A 4 -11.63 4.60 -16.28
CA PHE A 4 -13.09 4.74 -16.19
C PHE A 4 -13.49 5.89 -15.25
N PHE A 5 -12.90 5.94 -14.06
CA PHE A 5 -13.17 7.02 -13.11
C PHE A 5 -12.68 8.37 -13.61
N LEU A 6 -11.47 8.38 -14.20
CA LEU A 6 -10.89 9.59 -14.79
C LEU A 6 -11.80 10.17 -15.89
N SER A 7 -12.31 9.32 -16.79
CA SER A 7 -13.21 9.73 -17.89
C SER A 7 -14.57 10.26 -17.39
N ARG A 8 -14.93 10.00 -16.14
CA ARG A 8 -16.16 10.50 -15.50
C ARG A 8 -15.91 11.71 -14.61
N GLY A 9 -14.69 12.28 -14.61
CA GLY A 9 -14.35 13.46 -13.81
C GLY A 9 -14.25 13.20 -12.31
N ALA A 10 -13.97 11.96 -11.89
CA ALA A 10 -13.77 11.65 -10.48
C ALA A 10 -12.51 12.39 -9.94
N PRO A 11 -12.56 12.89 -8.70
CA PRO A 11 -11.38 13.51 -8.06
C PRO A 11 -10.35 12.42 -7.74
N MET A 12 -9.43 12.17 -8.68
CA MET A 12 -8.49 11.06 -8.62
C MET A 12 -7.64 11.06 -7.33
N ASN A 13 -7.28 12.22 -6.82
CA ASN A 13 -6.54 12.38 -5.57
C ASN A 13 -7.31 11.95 -4.31
N ARG A 14 -8.59 11.60 -4.45
CA ARG A 14 -9.45 11.03 -3.41
C ARG A 14 -9.94 9.60 -3.74
N LEU A 15 -9.60 9.10 -4.91
CA LEU A 15 -9.90 7.73 -5.33
C LEU A 15 -8.81 6.80 -4.80
N VAL A 16 -9.14 5.99 -3.81
CA VAL A 16 -8.24 4.96 -3.26
C VAL A 16 -8.44 3.66 -4.02
N LEU A 17 -7.37 3.12 -4.60
CA LEU A 17 -7.35 1.80 -5.21
C LEU A 17 -6.59 0.83 -4.31
N SER A 18 -7.36 -0.07 -3.70
CA SER A 18 -6.87 -1.06 -2.73
C SER A 18 -6.33 -2.32 -3.41
N HIS A 19 -5.60 -3.14 -2.66
CA HIS A 19 -5.04 -4.43 -3.09
C HIS A 19 -4.07 -4.33 -4.27
N ILE A 20 -3.40 -3.19 -4.42
CA ILE A 20 -2.46 -2.99 -5.53
C ILE A 20 -1.26 -3.92 -5.41
N ASP A 21 -0.82 -4.21 -4.19
CA ASP A 21 0.32 -5.09 -3.90
C ASP A 21 0.09 -6.57 -4.26
N ARG A 22 -1.15 -6.99 -4.54
CA ARG A 22 -1.47 -8.32 -5.11
C ARG A 22 -2.03 -8.28 -6.53
N THR A 23 -2.14 -7.10 -7.11
CA THR A 23 -2.78 -6.90 -8.42
C THR A 23 -1.80 -6.43 -9.48
N ILE A 24 -0.80 -5.63 -9.10
CA ILE A 24 0.19 -5.05 -10.03
C ILE A 24 1.60 -5.35 -9.53
N PHE A 25 2.28 -6.26 -10.20
CA PHE A 25 3.67 -6.66 -9.90
C PHE A 25 4.69 -5.99 -10.81
N ASP A 26 4.27 -5.48 -11.96
CA ASP A 26 5.11 -4.78 -12.91
C ASP A 26 5.27 -3.30 -12.52
N GLU A 27 6.53 -2.86 -12.35
CA GLU A 27 6.85 -1.50 -11.93
C GLU A 27 6.34 -0.43 -12.92
N GLY A 28 6.44 -0.71 -14.23
CA GLY A 28 5.98 0.23 -15.25
C GLY A 28 4.46 0.43 -15.23
N ARG A 29 3.70 -0.65 -14.98
CA ARG A 29 2.24 -0.58 -14.80
C ARG A 29 1.87 0.14 -13.51
N LEU A 30 2.64 -0.07 -12.45
CA LEU A 30 2.44 0.62 -11.16
C LEU A 30 2.63 2.13 -11.31
N LEU A 31 3.69 2.57 -11.99
CA LEU A 31 3.94 3.99 -12.26
C LEU A 31 2.87 4.60 -13.15
N LYS A 32 2.46 3.91 -14.22
CA LYS A 32 1.33 4.37 -15.06
C LYS A 32 0.03 4.53 -14.27
N LEU A 33 -0.22 3.67 -13.27
CA LEU A 33 -1.36 3.85 -12.39
C LEU A 33 -1.19 5.09 -11.52
N ALA A 34 -0.01 5.31 -10.94
CA ALA A 34 0.30 6.49 -10.13
C ALA A 34 0.16 7.80 -10.92
N ASP A 35 0.55 7.82 -12.19
CA ASP A 35 0.41 8.97 -13.10
C ASP A 35 -1.05 9.42 -13.30
N THR A 36 -2.03 8.58 -13.00
CA THR A 36 -3.45 8.97 -13.02
C THR A 36 -3.85 9.89 -11.86
N GLY A 37 -2.97 10.04 -10.85
CA GLY A 37 -3.22 10.84 -9.65
C GLY A 37 -4.05 10.13 -8.57
N CYS A 38 -4.42 8.85 -8.76
CA CYS A 38 -5.15 8.09 -7.74
C CYS A 38 -4.27 7.74 -6.54
N VAL A 39 -4.91 7.46 -5.42
CA VAL A 39 -4.23 6.96 -4.22
C VAL A 39 -4.06 5.45 -4.35
N ILE A 40 -2.84 5.00 -4.12
CA ILE A 40 -2.42 3.60 -4.23
C ILE A 40 -2.33 3.01 -2.82
N GLU A 41 -3.14 1.99 -2.55
CA GLU A 41 -3.13 1.32 -1.27
C GLU A 41 -2.46 -0.05 -1.37
N PHE A 42 -1.37 -0.21 -0.61
CA PHE A 42 -0.75 -1.49 -0.32
C PHE A 42 -1.27 -1.98 1.03
N ASP A 43 -2.27 -2.83 1.01
CA ASP A 43 -3.05 -3.18 2.19
C ASP A 43 -2.84 -4.61 2.71
N LEU A 44 -1.84 -5.31 2.22
CA LEU A 44 -1.60 -6.70 2.61
C LEU A 44 -0.32 -6.90 3.42
N PHE A 45 0.19 -5.86 4.10
CA PHE A 45 1.36 -6.00 4.95
C PHE A 45 1.18 -7.10 6.01
N GLY A 46 2.18 -7.98 6.13
CA GLY A 46 2.15 -9.17 6.98
C GLY A 46 1.47 -10.39 6.33
N MET A 47 0.94 -10.28 5.11
CA MET A 47 0.41 -11.41 4.36
C MET A 47 1.47 -11.90 3.37
N GLU A 48 2.23 -12.92 3.78
CA GLU A 48 3.37 -13.48 3.03
C GLU A 48 3.14 -14.97 2.79
N GLN A 49 2.46 -15.33 1.73
CA GLN A 49 2.15 -16.73 1.40
C GLN A 49 2.30 -16.98 -0.09
N SER A 50 2.75 -18.19 -0.47
CA SER A 50 2.90 -18.63 -1.87
C SER A 50 1.59 -19.17 -2.45
N TYR A 51 0.53 -19.19 -1.72
CA TYR A 51 -0.77 -19.65 -2.16
C TYR A 51 -1.84 -18.59 -1.87
N TYR A 52 -2.57 -18.23 -2.91
CA TYR A 52 -3.75 -17.37 -2.79
C TYR A 52 -4.97 -18.10 -3.36
N PRO A 53 -6.03 -18.36 -2.56
CA PRO A 53 -7.12 -19.25 -2.98
C PRO A 53 -8.00 -18.71 -4.11
N HIS A 54 -7.86 -17.42 -4.46
CA HIS A 54 -8.70 -16.76 -5.46
C HIS A 54 -7.98 -16.47 -6.77
N SER A 55 -6.68 -16.73 -6.86
CA SER A 55 -5.87 -16.48 -8.07
C SER A 55 -4.54 -17.23 -8.00
N ASP A 56 -4.01 -17.61 -9.14
CA ASP A 56 -2.68 -18.23 -9.26
C ASP A 56 -1.59 -17.14 -9.20
N ILE A 57 -1.35 -16.64 -7.99
CA ILE A 57 -0.32 -15.64 -7.71
C ILE A 57 0.44 -15.98 -6.43
N ASP A 58 1.73 -15.65 -6.40
CA ASP A 58 2.52 -15.59 -5.18
C ASP A 58 2.30 -14.24 -4.50
N MET A 59 1.88 -14.26 -3.24
CA MET A 59 1.75 -13.01 -2.47
C MET A 59 3.13 -12.43 -2.20
N PRO A 60 3.39 -11.17 -2.55
CA PRO A 60 4.67 -10.55 -2.28
C PRO A 60 4.90 -10.43 -0.77
N ASN A 61 6.15 -10.61 -0.33
CA ASN A 61 6.51 -10.31 1.05
C ASN A 61 6.65 -8.80 1.28
N ASP A 62 6.73 -8.40 2.56
CA ASP A 62 6.83 -6.98 2.93
C ASP A 62 8.08 -6.30 2.35
N ALA A 63 9.16 -7.06 2.14
CA ALA A 63 10.37 -6.54 1.51
C ALA A 63 10.14 -6.12 0.05
N ILE A 64 9.35 -6.88 -0.68
CA ILE A 64 8.95 -6.56 -2.06
C ILE A 64 8.00 -5.36 -2.07
N ARG A 65 7.01 -5.33 -1.16
CA ARG A 65 6.10 -4.18 -1.01
C ARG A 65 6.89 -2.89 -0.79
N LEU A 66 7.82 -2.89 0.15
CA LEU A 66 8.66 -1.71 0.42
C LEU A 66 9.51 -1.30 -0.79
N ARG A 67 10.03 -2.25 -1.57
CA ARG A 67 10.76 -1.91 -2.80
C ARG A 67 9.86 -1.19 -3.81
N LEU A 68 8.62 -1.65 -3.99
CA LEU A 68 7.66 -1.02 -4.90
C LEU A 68 7.22 0.37 -4.39
N LEU A 69 7.02 0.53 -3.08
CA LEU A 69 6.74 1.85 -2.49
C LEU A 69 7.93 2.82 -2.70
N ARG A 70 9.17 2.36 -2.53
CA ARG A 70 10.36 3.17 -2.82
C ARG A 70 10.35 3.63 -4.27
N LYS A 71 9.98 2.75 -5.21
CA LYS A 71 9.87 3.09 -6.62
C LYS A 71 8.85 4.20 -6.89
N LEU A 72 7.69 4.15 -6.24
CA LEU A 72 6.69 5.22 -6.32
C LEU A 72 7.26 6.55 -5.78
N ILE A 73 7.93 6.53 -4.64
CA ILE A 73 8.50 7.72 -4.01
C ILE A 73 9.57 8.37 -4.91
N GLU A 74 10.49 7.57 -5.46
CA GLU A 74 11.54 8.03 -6.36
C GLU A 74 11.00 8.68 -7.65
N ASN A 75 9.77 8.38 -8.02
CA ASN A 75 9.08 8.96 -9.17
C ASN A 75 8.05 10.05 -8.79
N GLY A 76 8.10 10.56 -7.55
CA GLY A 76 7.31 11.72 -7.13
C GLY A 76 5.90 11.43 -6.65
N HIS A 77 5.56 10.16 -6.35
CA HIS A 77 4.21 9.73 -5.96
C HIS A 77 4.03 9.48 -4.46
N LEU A 78 4.87 10.10 -3.61
CA LEU A 78 4.86 9.88 -2.16
C LEU A 78 3.49 10.15 -1.51
N ASP A 79 2.86 11.25 -1.86
CA ASP A 79 1.57 11.70 -1.31
C ASP A 79 0.35 10.92 -1.81
N GLN A 80 0.57 9.94 -2.69
CA GLN A 80 -0.45 9.04 -3.21
C GLN A 80 -0.43 7.67 -2.52
N ILE A 81 0.47 7.44 -1.57
CA ILE A 81 0.66 6.14 -0.93
C ILE A 81 -0.07 6.07 0.40
N VAL A 82 -0.82 4.98 0.60
CA VAL A 82 -1.30 4.52 1.91
C VAL A 82 -1.01 3.04 2.08
N ILE A 83 -0.86 2.60 3.34
CA ILE A 83 -0.58 1.20 3.66
C ILE A 83 -1.49 0.69 4.78
N SER A 84 -1.84 -0.58 4.71
CA SER A 84 -2.65 -1.24 5.74
C SER A 84 -2.39 -2.76 5.81
N HIS A 85 -3.26 -3.52 6.51
CA HIS A 85 -3.05 -4.95 6.76
C HIS A 85 -4.13 -5.85 6.16
N ASP A 86 -5.30 -5.33 5.82
CA ASP A 86 -6.48 -6.11 5.40
C ASP A 86 -6.73 -7.33 6.32
N ILE A 87 -6.80 -7.12 7.64
CA ILE A 87 -7.05 -8.20 8.60
C ILE A 87 -8.52 -8.60 8.54
N CYS A 88 -8.83 -9.61 7.74
CA CYS A 88 -10.17 -10.16 7.55
C CYS A 88 -10.40 -11.53 8.23
N HIS A 89 -9.33 -12.17 8.72
CA HIS A 89 -9.42 -13.48 9.38
C HIS A 89 -8.79 -13.45 10.77
N ARG A 90 -9.41 -14.18 11.73
CA ARG A 90 -8.89 -14.28 13.11
C ARG A 90 -7.47 -14.86 13.19
N THR A 91 -7.08 -15.70 12.24
CA THR A 91 -5.74 -16.29 12.17
C THR A 91 -4.65 -15.25 11.90
N ARG A 92 -5.00 -14.05 11.44
CA ARG A 92 -4.06 -12.95 11.25
C ARG A 92 -3.85 -12.11 12.54
N LEU A 93 -4.65 -12.33 13.56
CA LEU A 93 -4.48 -11.70 14.86
C LEU A 93 -3.35 -12.37 15.66
N THR A 94 -2.59 -11.59 16.43
CA THR A 94 -1.45 -12.08 17.22
C THR A 94 -1.81 -13.23 18.16
N ARG A 95 -3.01 -13.20 18.73
CA ARG A 95 -3.51 -14.30 19.60
C ARG A 95 -3.55 -15.68 18.89
N TYR A 96 -3.65 -15.69 17.56
CA TYR A 96 -3.76 -16.91 16.76
C TYR A 96 -2.53 -17.14 15.87
N GLY A 97 -1.40 -16.48 16.20
CA GLY A 97 -0.14 -16.65 15.50
C GLY A 97 0.11 -15.71 14.30
N GLY A 98 -0.85 -14.81 13.99
CA GLY A 98 -0.70 -13.82 12.94
C GLY A 98 0.09 -12.58 13.38
N HIS A 99 0.33 -11.68 12.46
CA HIS A 99 1.09 -10.43 12.71
C HIS A 99 0.30 -9.40 13.52
N GLY A 100 -1.03 -9.37 13.35
CA GLY A 100 -1.94 -8.46 14.05
C GLY A 100 -1.86 -7.01 13.58
N TYR A 101 -2.74 -6.17 14.12
CA TYR A 101 -2.85 -4.74 13.76
C TYR A 101 -1.61 -3.90 14.08
N GLN A 102 -0.73 -4.40 14.93
CA GLN A 102 0.49 -3.70 15.30
C GLN A 102 1.66 -3.94 14.33
N HIS A 103 1.50 -4.78 13.32
CA HIS A 103 2.59 -5.24 12.45
C HIS A 103 3.31 -4.08 11.75
N ILE A 104 2.58 -3.12 11.19
CA ILE A 104 3.19 -1.95 10.54
C ILE A 104 4.09 -1.20 11.52
N PHE A 105 3.60 -0.90 12.71
CA PHE A 105 4.35 -0.13 13.71
C PHE A 105 5.55 -0.89 14.27
N ARG A 106 5.39 -2.18 14.57
CA ARG A 106 6.44 -2.99 15.21
C ARG A 106 7.51 -3.51 14.26
N ASN A 107 7.13 -3.79 13.01
CA ASN A 107 7.99 -4.48 12.07
C ASN A 107 8.25 -3.66 10.81
N VAL A 108 7.20 -3.14 10.16
CA VAL A 108 7.34 -2.48 8.85
C VAL A 108 8.05 -1.13 8.98
N ILE A 109 7.64 -0.26 9.90
CA ILE A 109 8.31 1.05 10.11
C ILE A 109 9.79 0.88 10.44
N PRO A 110 10.21 0.02 11.39
CA PRO A 110 11.63 -0.27 11.58
C PRO A 110 12.34 -0.81 10.34
N MET A 111 11.65 -1.59 9.50
CA MET A 111 12.19 -2.07 8.23
C MET A 111 12.34 -0.93 7.21
N MET A 112 11.39 -0.01 7.13
CA MET A 112 11.46 1.20 6.29
C MET A 112 12.71 2.01 6.65
N ARG A 113 12.93 2.30 7.94
CA ARG A 113 14.11 3.04 8.42
C ARG A 113 15.42 2.37 7.99
N ARG A 114 15.54 1.04 8.19
CA ARG A 114 16.72 0.27 7.77
C ARG A 114 16.94 0.28 6.25
N ARG A 115 15.90 0.55 5.46
CA ARG A 115 15.92 0.62 3.99
C ARG A 115 16.03 2.05 3.47
N GLY A 116 16.34 3.01 4.34
CA GLY A 116 16.61 4.39 3.96
C GLY A 116 15.37 5.27 3.72
N TYR A 117 14.20 4.86 4.22
CA TYR A 117 13.05 5.77 4.28
C TYR A 117 13.30 6.82 5.34
N SER A 118 13.13 8.09 4.99
CA SER A 118 13.19 9.20 5.94
C SER A 118 11.96 9.24 6.84
N GLU A 119 12.09 9.87 8.01
CA GLU A 119 10.93 10.08 8.90
C GLU A 119 9.82 10.89 8.22
N ALA A 120 10.18 11.86 7.36
CA ALA A 120 9.20 12.64 6.61
C ALA A 120 8.41 11.78 5.61
N GLU A 121 9.06 10.83 4.91
CA GLU A 121 8.38 9.90 4.03
C GLU A 121 7.44 8.96 4.80
N ILE A 122 7.90 8.46 5.96
CA ILE A 122 7.10 7.60 6.84
C ILE A 122 5.89 8.37 7.37
N ASP A 123 6.08 9.60 7.82
CA ASP A 123 5.02 10.47 8.31
C ASP A 123 3.99 10.78 7.21
N THR A 124 4.45 11.09 5.99
CA THR A 124 3.55 11.30 4.86
C THR A 124 2.66 10.09 4.60
N ILE A 125 3.24 8.89 4.56
CA ILE A 125 2.50 7.64 4.29
C ILE A 125 1.54 7.29 5.43
N MET A 126 1.98 7.48 6.68
CA MET A 126 1.25 7.02 7.87
C MET A 126 0.25 8.04 8.41
N VAL A 127 0.48 9.32 8.18
CA VAL A 127 -0.28 10.41 8.80
C VAL A 127 -0.86 11.37 7.77
N GLU A 128 -0.03 12.05 6.98
CA GLU A 128 -0.51 13.17 6.18
C GLU A 128 -1.41 12.74 5.00
N THR A 129 -1.06 11.67 4.29
CA THR A 129 -1.92 11.12 3.24
C THR A 129 -3.24 10.59 3.79
N PRO A 130 -3.29 9.74 4.83
CA PRO A 130 -4.54 9.32 5.47
C PRO A 130 -5.36 10.49 6.02
N LYS A 131 -4.75 11.46 6.66
CA LYS A 131 -5.42 12.66 7.18
C LYS A 131 -6.11 13.43 6.05
N ARG A 132 -5.43 13.69 4.94
CA ARG A 132 -6.02 14.34 3.77
C ARG A 132 -7.22 13.57 3.21
N LEU A 133 -7.15 12.25 3.16
CA LEU A 133 -8.23 11.39 2.65
C LEU A 133 -9.45 11.35 3.57
N LEU A 134 -9.23 11.34 4.88
CA LEU A 134 -10.28 11.19 5.89
C LEU A 134 -10.89 12.52 6.33
N THR A 135 -10.27 13.66 5.98
CA THR A 135 -10.82 14.98 6.31
C THR A 135 -12.01 15.31 5.41
N PHE A 136 -13.12 15.68 6.01
CA PHE A 136 -14.28 16.22 5.29
C PHE A 136 -13.97 17.62 4.76
N VAL A 137 -14.36 17.89 3.53
CA VAL A 137 -14.24 19.20 2.85
C VAL A 137 -15.61 19.66 2.40
#